data_68ed5b3409f5f7299dbc0e1b1c24e26b
#
_entry.id   68ed5b3409f5f7299dbc0e1b1c24e26b
#
_cell.length_a   1.000
_cell.length_b   1.000
_cell.length_c   1.000
_cell.angle_alpha   90.00
_cell.angle_beta   90.00
_cell.angle_gamma   90.00
#
_symmetry.space_group_name_H-M   'P 1'
#
loop_
_entity.id
_entity.type
_entity.pdbx_description
1 polymer ?
#
loop_
_entity_poly.entity_id
_entity_poly.type
_entity_poly.pdbx_seq_one_letter_code
_entity_poly.pdbx_strand_id
1 'polypeptide(L)'
;MLDNNDSLTYKEMKQLTKGKNNMSTRTNIVIKSGSTNIWLYRHCDGYLAETGYNLASTLSHCKGFESFLNNLLNQRYEATMYRPAQPIYEFTTEEHGDIEYLYSFEFDRSMPKNVKVIVESCASWEDRKQLINTEFSITPQNVEKHLKLIIDEHKKQLDRAFGKVA
;
A
#
# COMPACT_ATOMS: atom_id res chain seq x y z
N MET A 1 -34.46 -6.05 -1.64
CA MET A 1 -33.27 -5.31 -1.18
C MET A 1 -32.06 -5.90 -1.87
N LEU A 2 -31.58 -5.20 -2.85
CA LEU A 2 -30.41 -5.60 -3.61
C LEU A 2 -29.19 -4.98 -2.94
N ASP A 3 -28.52 -5.75 -2.10
CA ASP A 3 -27.17 -5.43 -1.66
C ASP A 3 -26.24 -5.65 -2.85
N ASN A 4 -26.16 -4.66 -3.70
CA ASN A 4 -25.11 -4.59 -4.71
C ASN A 4 -23.80 -4.26 -3.98
N ASN A 5 -23.24 -5.26 -3.34
CA ASN A 5 -21.84 -5.27 -2.98
C ASN A 5 -21.01 -5.45 -4.25
N ASP A 6 -20.99 -4.42 -5.08
CA ASP A 6 -20.02 -4.28 -6.17
C ASP A 6 -18.64 -3.94 -5.59
N SER A 7 -18.14 -4.81 -4.71
CA SER A 7 -16.74 -4.79 -4.35
C SER A 7 -15.96 -5.37 -5.53
N LEU A 8 -15.29 -4.52 -6.29
CA LEU A 8 -14.32 -4.95 -7.28
C LEU A 8 -13.36 -5.95 -6.64
N THR A 9 -13.27 -7.13 -7.22
CA THR A 9 -12.28 -8.10 -6.78
C THR A 9 -10.86 -7.58 -7.09
N TYR A 10 -9.87 -8.06 -6.35
CA TYR A 10 -8.45 -7.78 -6.64
C TYR A 10 -8.09 -8.03 -8.11
N LYS A 11 -8.66 -9.08 -8.71
CA LYS A 11 -8.44 -9.44 -10.10
C LYS A 11 -8.99 -8.38 -11.07
N GLU A 12 -10.16 -7.83 -10.77
CA GLU A 12 -10.77 -6.76 -11.57
C GLU A 12 -9.99 -5.45 -11.44
N MET A 13 -9.52 -5.12 -10.24
CA MET A 13 -8.64 -3.98 -10.04
C MET A 13 -7.33 -4.10 -10.80
N LYS A 14 -6.73 -5.29 -10.82
CA LYS A 14 -5.52 -5.57 -11.60
C LYS A 14 -5.75 -5.38 -13.11
N GLN A 15 -6.92 -5.74 -13.60
CA GLN A 15 -7.27 -5.55 -15.02
C GLN A 15 -7.44 -4.09 -15.39
N LEU A 16 -8.01 -3.26 -14.51
CA LEU A 16 -8.18 -1.83 -14.74
C LEU A 16 -6.85 -1.07 -14.82
N THR A 17 -5.81 -1.58 -14.17
CA THR A 17 -4.48 -0.96 -14.17
C THR A 17 -3.56 -1.50 -15.27
N LYS A 18 -3.85 -2.66 -15.83
CA LYS A 18 -2.96 -3.42 -16.74
C LYS A 18 -2.76 -2.83 -18.14
N GLY A 19 -3.44 -1.77 -18.50
CA GLY A 19 -3.39 -1.23 -19.88
C GLY A 19 -2.86 0.19 -20.02
N LYS A 20 -2.51 0.89 -18.93
CA LYS A 20 -2.43 2.35 -19.01
C LYS A 20 -1.09 3.00 -18.66
N ASN A 21 -0.10 2.30 -18.10
CA ASN A 21 1.22 2.90 -17.89
C ASN A 21 2.33 1.84 -17.85
N ASN A 22 3.20 1.90 -18.85
CA ASN A 22 4.50 1.24 -18.82
C ASN A 22 5.52 1.96 -17.90
N MET A 23 5.07 2.90 -17.08
CA MET A 23 5.92 3.60 -16.14
C MET A 23 5.86 2.91 -14.78
N SER A 24 7.04 2.51 -14.29
CA SER A 24 7.17 1.91 -12.98
C SER A 24 6.84 2.96 -11.91
N THR A 25 5.73 2.76 -11.19
CA THR A 25 5.37 3.57 -10.03
C THR A 25 6.24 3.17 -8.85
N ARG A 26 7.02 4.11 -8.35
CA ARG A 26 7.94 3.91 -7.23
C ARG A 26 7.32 4.38 -5.94
N THR A 27 7.65 3.70 -4.85
CA THR A 27 7.10 4.05 -3.54
C THR A 27 8.08 3.79 -2.40
N ASN A 28 7.97 4.60 -1.36
CA ASN A 28 8.52 4.30 -0.05
C ASN A 28 7.43 3.81 0.90
N ILE A 29 7.84 2.94 1.79
CA ILE A 29 7.07 2.53 2.95
C ILE A 29 7.89 2.86 4.18
N VAL A 30 7.33 3.60 5.12
CA VAL A 30 7.93 3.83 6.42
C VAL A 30 7.12 3.13 7.50
N ILE A 31 7.79 2.33 8.30
CA ILE A 31 7.19 1.57 9.40
C ILE A 31 7.78 2.11 10.70
N LYS A 32 6.93 2.63 11.54
CA LYS A 32 7.31 3.33 12.78
C LYS A 32 6.82 2.59 14.02
N SER A 33 7.66 2.56 15.04
CA SER A 33 7.27 2.14 16.39
C SER A 33 8.12 2.89 17.41
N GLY A 34 7.50 3.78 18.17
CA GLY A 34 8.23 4.69 19.07
C GLY A 34 9.22 5.57 18.32
N SER A 35 10.50 5.50 18.68
CA SER A 35 11.59 6.22 18.01
C SER A 35 12.20 5.47 16.82
N THR A 36 11.75 4.24 16.55
CA THR A 36 12.25 3.42 15.46
C THR A 36 11.50 3.71 14.18
N ASN A 37 12.23 4.04 13.12
CA ASN A 37 11.71 4.24 11.77
C ASN A 37 12.46 3.32 10.82
N ILE A 38 11.75 2.44 10.15
CA ILE A 38 12.30 1.55 9.12
C ILE A 38 11.76 2.01 7.77
N TRP A 39 12.67 2.31 6.85
CA TRP A 39 12.35 2.71 5.49
C TRP A 39 12.51 1.55 4.54
N LEU A 40 11.48 1.29 3.75
CA LEU A 40 11.51 0.33 2.66
C LEU A 40 11.23 1.05 1.34
N TYR A 41 11.72 0.47 0.26
CA TYR A 41 11.55 0.95 -1.09
C TYR A 41 11.03 -0.17 -1.99
N ARG A 42 10.11 0.19 -2.88
CA ARG A 42 9.61 -0.70 -3.93
C ARG A 42 9.76 -0.01 -5.27
N HIS A 43 10.45 -0.67 -6.22
CA HIS A 43 10.81 -0.11 -7.52
C HIS A 43 9.67 0.02 -8.51
N CYS A 44 8.64 -0.80 -8.39
CA CYS A 44 7.52 -0.82 -9.31
C CYS A 44 6.20 -1.19 -8.62
N ASP A 45 5.09 -0.95 -9.31
CA ASP A 45 3.75 -1.27 -8.82
C ASP A 45 3.39 -0.61 -7.48
N GLY A 46 3.94 0.60 -7.23
CA GLY A 46 3.74 1.34 -5.98
C GLY A 46 2.34 1.93 -5.78
N TYR A 47 1.48 1.84 -6.78
CA TYR A 47 0.13 2.41 -6.73
C TYR A 47 -0.81 1.65 -5.77
N LEU A 48 -1.92 2.28 -5.42
CA LEU A 48 -2.84 1.81 -4.38
C LEU A 48 -3.37 0.39 -4.62
N ALA A 49 -3.71 0.03 -5.86
CA ALA A 49 -4.28 -1.28 -6.19
C ALA A 49 -3.28 -2.44 -6.07
N GLU A 50 -1.99 -2.18 -6.10
CA GLU A 50 -0.94 -3.20 -5.91
C GLU A 50 -0.28 -3.09 -4.54
N THR A 51 0.54 -2.08 -4.33
CA THR A 51 1.26 -1.92 -3.06
C THR A 51 0.31 -1.62 -1.91
N GLY A 52 -0.63 -0.70 -2.08
CA GLY A 52 -1.60 -0.38 -1.04
C GLY A 52 -2.41 -1.59 -0.61
N TYR A 53 -2.89 -2.38 -1.57
CA TYR A 53 -3.62 -3.63 -1.31
C TYR A 53 -2.73 -4.67 -0.64
N ASN A 54 -1.51 -4.86 -1.13
CA ASN A 54 -0.55 -5.82 -0.57
C ASN A 54 -0.20 -5.49 0.89
N LEU A 55 0.07 -4.23 1.19
CA LEU A 55 0.38 -3.77 2.55
C LEU A 55 -0.80 -4.00 3.50
N ALA A 56 -2.00 -3.63 3.09
CA ALA A 56 -3.21 -3.83 3.89
C ALA A 56 -3.51 -5.32 4.09
N SER A 57 -3.37 -6.13 3.06
CA SER A 57 -3.54 -7.57 3.13
C SER A 57 -2.51 -8.23 4.07
N THR A 58 -1.26 -7.77 4.04
CA THR A 58 -0.21 -8.24 4.94
C THR A 58 -0.54 -7.94 6.40
N LEU A 59 -1.15 -6.78 6.70
CA LEU A 59 -1.59 -6.43 8.05
C LEU A 59 -2.54 -7.49 8.65
N SER A 60 -3.36 -8.12 7.86
CA SER A 60 -4.36 -9.11 8.34
C SER A 60 -3.73 -10.30 9.05
N HIS A 61 -2.47 -10.60 8.77
CA HIS A 61 -1.72 -11.71 9.35
C HIS A 61 -0.72 -11.28 10.43
N CYS A 62 -0.73 -9.99 10.80
CA CYS A 62 0.26 -9.42 11.70
C CYS A 62 -0.31 -9.17 13.10
N LYS A 63 0.59 -9.22 14.09
CA LYS A 63 0.30 -8.94 15.50
C LYS A 63 0.90 -7.61 15.97
N GLY A 64 1.65 -6.94 15.12
CA GLY A 64 2.31 -5.68 15.43
C GLY A 64 3.46 -5.38 14.49
N PHE A 65 4.33 -4.46 14.89
CA PHE A 65 5.45 -3.93 14.13
C PHE A 65 6.38 -5.03 13.58
N GLU A 66 6.89 -5.91 14.44
CA GLU A 66 7.89 -6.92 14.04
C GLU A 66 7.34 -7.93 13.03
N SER A 67 6.14 -8.45 13.28
CA SER A 67 5.51 -9.40 12.37
C SER A 67 5.17 -8.77 11.03
N PHE A 68 4.74 -7.51 11.02
CA PHE A 68 4.48 -6.76 9.79
C PHE A 68 5.77 -6.57 8.97
N LEU A 69 6.82 -6.07 9.61
CA LEU A 69 8.12 -5.89 8.97
C LEU A 69 8.67 -7.22 8.41
N ASN A 70 8.67 -8.28 9.21
CA ASN A 70 9.16 -9.59 8.79
C ASN A 70 8.36 -10.15 7.62
N ASN A 71 7.04 -10.01 7.64
CA ASN A 71 6.19 -10.48 6.54
C ASN A 71 6.47 -9.72 5.24
N LEU A 72 6.71 -8.41 5.31
CA LEU A 72 7.07 -7.62 4.14
C LEU A 72 8.44 -8.03 3.59
N LEU A 73 9.45 -8.18 4.45
CA LEU A 73 10.81 -8.53 4.04
C LEU A 73 10.93 -9.93 3.45
N ASN A 74 10.00 -10.83 3.76
CA ASN A 74 9.96 -12.19 3.22
C ASN A 74 9.23 -12.30 1.89
N GLN A 75 8.56 -11.25 1.42
CA GLN A 75 7.88 -11.27 0.14
C GLN A 75 8.87 -11.17 -1.02
N ARG A 76 8.64 -12.00 -2.04
CA ARG A 76 9.47 -12.08 -3.23
C ARG A 76 8.62 -12.04 -4.48
N TYR A 77 9.14 -11.40 -5.53
CA TYR A 77 8.65 -11.63 -6.88
C TYR A 77 8.91 -13.08 -7.27
N GLU A 78 8.00 -13.66 -8.04
CA GLU A 78 8.21 -15.01 -8.57
C GLU A 78 9.49 -15.07 -9.41
N ALA A 79 10.24 -16.17 -9.25
CA ALA A 79 11.37 -16.45 -10.11
C ALA A 79 10.89 -16.69 -11.54
N THR A 80 11.59 -16.13 -12.51
CA THR A 80 11.37 -16.39 -13.94
C THR A 80 12.49 -17.26 -14.49
N MET A 81 12.36 -17.71 -15.74
CA MET A 81 13.44 -18.43 -16.43
C MET A 81 14.76 -17.63 -16.47
N TYR A 82 14.70 -16.29 -16.44
CA TYR A 82 15.83 -15.39 -16.60
C TYR A 82 16.26 -14.68 -15.33
N ARG A 83 15.46 -14.74 -14.27
CA ARG A 83 15.73 -14.02 -13.01
C ARG A 83 15.35 -14.88 -11.80
N PRO A 84 16.25 -14.95 -10.78
CA PRO A 84 15.89 -15.54 -9.50
C PRO A 84 14.80 -14.70 -8.81
N ALA A 85 14.16 -15.26 -7.79
CA ALA A 85 13.22 -14.54 -6.94
C ALA A 85 13.91 -13.33 -6.30
N GLN A 86 13.31 -12.16 -6.45
CA GLN A 86 13.82 -10.88 -5.92
C GLN A 86 12.93 -10.37 -4.79
N PRO A 87 13.47 -9.67 -3.79
CA PRO A 87 12.64 -9.02 -2.78
C PRO A 87 11.72 -7.98 -3.40
N ILE A 88 10.47 -7.95 -2.95
CA ILE A 88 9.51 -6.92 -3.36
C ILE A 88 9.84 -5.60 -2.67
N TYR A 89 10.16 -5.66 -1.37
CA TYR A 89 10.52 -4.52 -0.53
C TYR A 89 11.98 -4.61 -0.12
N GLU A 90 12.71 -3.53 -0.34
CA GLU A 90 14.13 -3.43 0.00
C GLU A 90 14.34 -2.35 1.06
N PHE A 91 15.30 -2.58 1.96
CA PHE A 91 15.70 -1.55 2.91
C PHE A 91 16.30 -0.34 2.20
N THR A 92 15.97 0.85 2.71
CA THR A 92 16.62 2.09 2.35
C THR A 92 16.84 2.94 3.60
N THR A 93 17.73 3.92 3.50
CA THR A 93 18.08 4.77 4.66
C THR A 93 17.17 5.98 4.80
N GLU A 94 16.50 6.37 3.74
CA GLU A 94 15.72 7.59 3.66
C GLU A 94 14.66 7.54 2.57
N GLU A 95 13.81 8.55 2.54
CA GLU A 95 12.85 8.74 1.47
C GLU A 95 13.55 9.04 0.14
N HIS A 96 13.16 8.32 -0.92
CA HIS A 96 13.63 8.59 -2.27
C HIS A 96 12.88 9.76 -2.89
N GLY A 97 13.58 10.56 -3.67
CA GLY A 97 13.01 11.75 -4.32
C GLY A 97 12.14 11.46 -5.55
N ASP A 98 12.16 10.25 -6.04
CA ASP A 98 11.46 9.81 -7.25
C ASP A 98 10.22 8.98 -7.01
N ILE A 99 9.69 9.01 -5.79
CA ILE A 99 8.50 8.25 -5.41
C ILE A 99 7.21 8.97 -5.81
N GLU A 100 6.21 8.19 -6.13
CA GLU A 100 4.85 8.66 -6.43
C GLU A 100 3.89 8.48 -5.25
N TYR A 101 4.20 7.55 -4.36
CA TYR A 101 3.43 7.28 -3.13
C TYR A 101 4.34 7.08 -1.93
N LEU A 102 3.86 7.53 -0.79
CA LEU A 102 4.43 7.23 0.52
C LEU A 102 3.37 6.55 1.39
N TYR A 103 3.68 5.36 1.86
CA TYR A 103 2.85 4.61 2.80
C TYR A 103 3.51 4.64 4.18
N SER A 104 2.81 5.15 5.17
CA SER A 104 3.30 5.24 6.55
C SER A 104 2.46 4.38 7.47
N PHE A 105 3.11 3.53 8.24
CA PHE A 105 2.50 2.67 9.26
C PHE A 105 3.13 2.99 10.61
N GLU A 106 2.36 3.46 11.54
CA GLU A 106 2.80 3.78 12.90
C GLU A 106 2.11 2.85 13.88
N PHE A 107 2.89 2.00 14.53
CA PHE A 107 2.40 1.04 15.53
C PHE A 107 2.53 1.63 16.93
N ASP A 108 1.49 1.45 17.73
CA ASP A 108 1.49 1.85 19.15
C ASP A 108 2.31 0.83 19.96
N ARG A 109 3.28 1.32 20.72
CA ARG A 109 4.11 0.46 21.59
C ARG A 109 3.32 -0.18 22.74
N SER A 110 2.36 0.53 23.29
CA SER A 110 1.55 0.05 24.41
C SER A 110 0.42 -0.87 23.95
N MET A 111 -0.02 -0.71 22.70
CA MET A 111 -1.10 -1.50 22.08
C MET A 111 -0.61 -2.00 20.72
N PRO A 112 0.16 -3.11 20.69
CA PRO A 112 0.88 -3.55 19.48
C PRO A 112 0.01 -3.79 18.25
N LYS A 113 -1.27 -4.09 18.44
CA LYS A 113 -2.22 -4.27 17.33
C LYS A 113 -2.82 -2.97 16.80
N ASN A 114 -2.60 -1.84 17.47
CA ASN A 114 -3.07 -0.56 16.98
C ASN A 114 -2.08 0.03 15.98
N VAL A 115 -2.57 0.39 14.83
CA VAL A 115 -1.79 0.95 13.74
C VAL A 115 -2.48 2.19 13.17
N LYS A 116 -1.70 3.23 12.93
CA LYS A 116 -2.10 4.40 12.16
C LYS A 116 -1.51 4.29 10.77
N VAL A 117 -2.36 4.40 9.76
CA VAL A 117 -1.96 4.29 8.35
C VAL A 117 -2.22 5.62 7.66
N ILE A 118 -1.17 6.16 7.05
CA ILE A 118 -1.24 7.35 6.22
C ILE A 118 -0.72 6.99 4.84
N VAL A 119 -1.47 7.36 3.81
CA VAL A 119 -1.05 7.23 2.42
C VAL A 119 -1.04 8.60 1.78
N GLU A 120 0.08 8.97 1.21
CA GLU A 120 0.29 10.24 0.53
C GLU A 120 0.62 10.01 -0.94
N SER A 121 0.07 10.85 -1.80
CA SER A 121 0.50 10.99 -3.20
C SER A 121 1.62 12.03 -3.27
N CYS A 122 2.70 11.69 -3.94
CA CYS A 122 3.92 12.49 -4.05
C CYS A 122 4.18 12.91 -5.50
N ALA A 123 3.18 13.46 -6.17
CA ALA A 123 3.28 13.88 -7.58
C ALA A 123 4.35 14.95 -7.84
N SER A 124 4.67 15.75 -6.82
CA SER A 124 5.81 16.66 -6.80
C SER A 124 6.27 16.90 -5.37
N TRP A 125 7.50 17.38 -5.18
CA TRP A 125 8.03 17.75 -3.87
C TRP A 125 7.17 18.78 -3.13
N GLU A 126 6.47 19.62 -3.88
CA GLU A 126 5.66 20.71 -3.36
C GLU A 126 4.19 20.31 -3.15
N ASP A 127 3.72 19.23 -3.79
CA ASP A 127 2.31 18.83 -3.84
C ASP A 127 2.09 17.42 -3.25
N ARG A 128 2.44 17.23 -2.00
CA ARG A 128 2.02 16.03 -1.29
C ARG A 128 0.57 16.14 -0.89
N LYS A 129 -0.21 15.17 -1.32
CA LYS A 129 -1.62 15.07 -0.99
C LYS A 129 -1.86 13.84 -0.13
N GLN A 130 -2.38 14.05 1.07
CA GLN A 130 -2.84 12.96 1.91
C GLN A 130 -4.12 12.35 1.33
N LEU A 131 -4.06 11.07 1.02
CA LEU A 131 -5.17 10.32 0.44
C LEU A 131 -5.94 9.53 1.49
N ILE A 132 -5.23 8.93 2.43
CA ILE A 132 -5.78 8.10 3.50
C ILE A 132 -5.09 8.49 4.80
N ASN A 133 -5.88 8.66 5.85
CA ASN A 133 -5.41 8.80 7.22
C ASN A 133 -6.40 8.08 8.13
N THR A 134 -6.03 6.93 8.63
CA THR A 134 -6.88 6.09 9.46
C THR A 134 -6.09 5.43 10.57
N GLU A 135 -6.75 5.15 11.67
CA GLU A 135 -6.18 4.45 12.82
C GLU A 135 -7.14 3.36 13.26
N PHE A 136 -6.63 2.15 13.43
CA PHE A 136 -7.46 1.02 13.78
C PHE A 136 -6.68 -0.07 14.51
N SER A 137 -7.41 -0.93 15.22
CA SER A 137 -6.89 -2.19 15.75
C SER A 137 -6.91 -3.25 14.67
N ILE A 138 -5.84 -4.02 14.54
CA ILE A 138 -5.73 -5.08 13.52
C ILE A 138 -6.70 -6.21 13.87
N THR A 139 -7.84 -6.21 13.21
CA THR A 139 -8.85 -7.26 13.24
C THR A 139 -9.29 -7.55 11.80
N PRO A 140 -9.85 -8.74 11.51
CA PRO A 140 -10.34 -9.04 10.17
C PRO A 140 -11.31 -7.98 9.62
N GLN A 141 -12.22 -7.49 10.46
CA GLN A 141 -13.21 -6.48 10.07
C GLN A 141 -12.59 -5.12 9.77
N ASN A 142 -11.63 -4.69 10.59
CA ASN A 142 -10.96 -3.41 10.40
C ASN A 142 -10.03 -3.43 9.20
N VAL A 143 -9.35 -4.53 8.95
CA VAL A 143 -8.53 -4.72 7.74
C VAL A 143 -9.39 -4.70 6.49
N GLU A 144 -10.54 -5.34 6.51
CA GLU A 144 -11.50 -5.31 5.40
C GLU A 144 -11.98 -3.88 5.09
N LYS A 145 -12.31 -3.10 6.12
CA LYS A 145 -12.64 -1.67 5.97
C LYS A 145 -11.48 -0.88 5.36
N HIS A 146 -10.26 -1.15 5.80
CA HIS A 146 -9.08 -0.48 5.26
C HIS A 146 -8.82 -0.86 3.79
N LEU A 147 -8.98 -2.12 3.43
CA LEU A 147 -8.93 -2.58 2.03
C LEU A 147 -9.95 -1.85 1.17
N LYS A 148 -11.16 -1.66 1.67
CA LYS A 148 -12.20 -0.90 0.98
C LYS A 148 -11.81 0.57 0.78
N LEU A 149 -11.20 1.22 1.77
CA LEU A 149 -10.67 2.58 1.63
C LEU A 149 -9.63 2.67 0.52
N ILE A 150 -8.71 1.70 0.45
CA ILE A 150 -7.69 1.62 -0.61
C ILE A 150 -8.34 1.52 -1.99
N ILE A 151 -9.31 0.64 -2.14
CA ILE A 151 -10.05 0.44 -3.39
C ILE A 151 -10.79 1.70 -3.82
N ASP A 152 -11.54 2.30 -2.90
CA ASP A 152 -12.33 3.50 -3.18
C ASP A 152 -11.43 4.68 -3.57
N GLU A 153 -10.31 4.86 -2.90
CA GLU A 153 -9.36 5.93 -3.24
C GLU A 153 -8.70 5.68 -4.60
N HIS A 154 -8.35 4.42 -4.91
CA HIS A 154 -7.81 4.07 -6.22
C HIS A 154 -8.80 4.39 -7.35
N LYS A 155 -10.08 4.07 -7.17
CA LYS A 155 -11.13 4.45 -8.12
C LYS A 155 -11.23 5.96 -8.32
N LYS A 156 -11.20 6.73 -7.24
CA LYS A 156 -11.21 8.19 -7.31
C LYS A 156 -10.04 8.74 -8.11
N GLN A 157 -8.85 8.15 -7.95
CA GLN A 157 -7.66 8.56 -8.70
C GLN A 157 -7.80 8.23 -10.19
N LEU A 158 -8.34 7.07 -10.53
CA LEU A 158 -8.61 6.71 -11.92
C LEU A 158 -9.62 7.67 -12.56
N ASP A 159 -10.70 8.00 -11.84
CA ASP A 159 -11.72 8.95 -12.32
C ASP A 159 -11.13 10.35 -12.56
N ARG A 160 -10.23 10.80 -11.71
CA ARG A 160 -9.55 12.09 -11.89
C ARG A 160 -8.60 12.08 -13.09
N ALA A 161 -7.87 10.97 -13.30
CA ALA A 161 -6.89 10.85 -14.37
C ALA A 161 -7.52 10.66 -15.76
N PHE A 162 -8.67 9.97 -15.84
CA PHE A 162 -9.26 9.52 -17.09
C PHE A 162 -10.69 10.03 -17.34
N GLY A 163 -11.21 10.85 -16.43
CA GLY A 163 -12.61 11.26 -16.45
C GLY A 163 -13.54 10.15 -15.96
N LYS A 164 -14.73 10.54 -15.45
CA LYS A 164 -15.75 9.57 -15.08
C LYS A 164 -16.19 8.81 -16.31
N VAL A 165 -16.03 7.50 -16.29
CA VAL A 165 -16.71 6.63 -17.23
C VAL A 165 -18.17 6.60 -16.81
N ALA A 166 -19.00 7.23 -17.62
CA ALA A 166 -20.43 7.18 -17.42
C ALA A 166 -20.95 5.74 -17.64
#